data_d13f46ca267f7b556ce52ed9b0d70276
#
_entry.id   d13f46ca267f7b556ce52ed9b0d70276
#
_cell.length_a   1.000
_cell.length_b   1.000
_cell.length_c   1.000
_cell.angle_alpha   90.00
_cell.angle_beta   90.00
_cell.angle_gamma   90.00
#
_symmetry.space_group_name_H-M   'P 1'
#
loop_
_entity.id
_entity.type
_entity.pdbx_description
1 polymer ?
#
loop_
_entity_poly.entity_id
_entity_poly.type
_entity_poly.pdbx_seq_one_letter_code
_entity_poly.pdbx_strand_id
1 'polypeptide(L)'
;MNNSTLHRRFGRRAFLAAGAAVVAMPFIAKSSLAAAKVIRVSTPGSPDEWQSKGLQAFKQELESAASGQFDVQIHYNGTLFGQGTEIEAMQRGNLEVAMTSPQDISSLIPAYSIFTTGYMWRDAKHLDAVYDGDIGKEYVERVSKDIGIHVVRSEYQGTRHVILRQERDVKTPADMKGLKLRMPGSETWQFLGNALGANATPLAFEEVYLAMQTGTIDGLENPLPDAEAAKFYEVSKQVVLTGHMLSNTFFTFSNGFWNGLSDDEKKAIEAAEAKAKVVNDEGITKTEGDARAFFESKGVKVTTPDVAAFREQVQKKFIESKFAADWPKGMLDRINKAGA
;
A
#
# COMPACT_ATOMS: atom_id res chain seq x y z
N MET A 1 -92.23 2.98 23.59
CA MET A 1 -93.04 3.41 22.46
C MET A 1 -92.71 4.85 22.15
N ASN A 2 -92.50 5.16 20.93
CA ASN A 2 -92.29 6.44 20.24
C ASN A 2 -90.98 7.19 20.43
N ASN A 3 -90.22 6.98 19.39
CA ASN A 3 -89.13 7.81 18.88
C ASN A 3 -89.61 9.16 18.41
N SER A 4 -88.86 10.22 18.66
CA SER A 4 -88.79 11.38 17.77
C SER A 4 -87.41 11.97 17.67
N THR A 5 -86.85 11.76 16.55
CA THR A 5 -85.60 12.32 16.08
C THR A 5 -85.72 13.79 15.76
N LEU A 6 -84.89 14.62 16.35
CA LEU A 6 -84.70 16.03 15.99
C LEU A 6 -83.44 16.24 15.19
N HIS A 7 -83.63 16.42 13.89
CA HIS A 7 -82.50 16.85 12.98
C HIS A 7 -82.33 18.38 13.16
N ARG A 8 -81.19 18.78 13.72
CA ARG A 8 -80.70 20.16 13.66
C ARG A 8 -79.86 20.36 12.42
N ARG A 9 -80.33 21.09 11.44
CA ARG A 9 -79.62 21.59 10.28
C ARG A 9 -78.68 22.72 10.71
N PHE A 10 -77.38 22.56 10.67
CA PHE A 10 -76.38 23.62 10.80
C PHE A 10 -76.23 24.34 9.45
N GLY A 11 -76.46 25.63 9.43
CA GLY A 11 -76.42 26.48 8.25
C GLY A 11 -74.94 26.77 7.81
N ARG A 12 -74.79 26.80 6.50
CA ARG A 12 -73.53 26.98 5.75
C ARG A 12 -72.94 28.42 5.80
N ARG A 13 -73.19 29.25 6.83
CA ARG A 13 -72.80 30.68 6.83
C ARG A 13 -71.89 31.12 8.00
N ALA A 14 -71.21 30.20 8.71
CA ALA A 14 -70.39 30.58 9.85
C ALA A 14 -68.89 30.17 9.66
N PHE A 15 -68.40 30.14 8.45
CA PHE A 15 -66.97 29.74 8.16
C PHE A 15 -66.18 30.79 7.35
N LEU A 16 -66.44 32.09 7.60
CA LEU A 16 -65.63 33.14 6.93
C LEU A 16 -65.29 34.27 7.92
N ALA A 17 -64.56 33.96 8.98
CA ALA A 17 -63.83 34.95 9.77
C ALA A 17 -62.87 34.26 10.76
N ALA A 18 -61.89 33.48 10.28
CA ALA A 18 -60.70 33.11 11.06
C ALA A 18 -59.51 33.51 10.24
N GLY A 19 -58.92 34.66 10.55
CA GLY A 19 -57.76 35.23 9.89
C GLY A 19 -56.57 34.29 9.90
N ALA A 20 -56.01 34.11 8.75
CA ALA A 20 -54.76 33.39 8.55
C ALA A 20 -53.59 34.15 9.21
N ALA A 21 -53.27 33.82 10.44
CA ALA A 21 -51.93 34.10 11.01
C ALA A 21 -50.99 33.05 10.45
N VAL A 22 -50.37 33.34 9.29
CA VAL A 22 -49.21 32.60 8.78
C VAL A 22 -48.06 32.90 9.73
N VAL A 23 -47.85 32.04 10.70
CA VAL A 23 -46.59 32.00 11.46
C VAL A 23 -45.52 31.56 10.47
N ALA A 24 -44.76 32.53 9.96
CA ALA A 24 -43.52 32.26 9.24
C ALA A 24 -42.53 31.63 10.25
N MET A 25 -42.57 30.30 10.41
CA MET A 25 -41.47 29.57 11.01
C MET A 25 -40.28 29.77 10.09
N PRO A 26 -39.13 30.26 10.62
CA PRO A 26 -37.91 30.23 9.83
C PRO A 26 -37.65 28.75 9.50
N PHE A 27 -37.71 28.42 8.21
CA PHE A 27 -37.16 27.20 7.71
C PHE A 27 -35.65 27.28 7.99
N ILE A 28 -35.21 26.77 9.14
CA ILE A 28 -33.84 26.45 9.36
C ILE A 28 -33.61 25.30 8.37
N ALA A 29 -33.11 25.64 7.18
CA ALA A 29 -32.55 24.68 6.28
C ALA A 29 -31.40 24.02 7.09
N LYS A 30 -31.71 22.85 7.68
CA LYS A 30 -30.64 21.92 8.05
C LYS A 30 -29.91 21.72 6.76
N SER A 31 -28.72 22.32 6.64
CA SER A 31 -27.74 21.91 5.62
C SER A 31 -27.71 20.40 5.71
N SER A 32 -28.24 19.73 4.69
CA SER A 32 -28.06 18.31 4.52
C SER A 32 -26.55 18.11 4.51
N LEU A 33 -25.97 17.67 5.63
CA LEU A 33 -24.62 17.16 5.62
C LEU A 33 -24.62 16.08 4.55
N ALA A 34 -23.93 16.33 3.45
CA ALA A 34 -23.72 15.30 2.44
C ALA A 34 -23.17 14.07 3.19
N ALA A 35 -23.66 12.88 2.84
CA ALA A 35 -23.13 11.67 3.45
C ALA A 35 -21.62 11.63 3.25
N ALA A 36 -20.89 11.24 4.30
CA ALA A 36 -19.43 11.14 4.24
C ALA A 36 -19.01 10.23 3.08
N LYS A 37 -17.98 10.65 2.35
CA LYS A 37 -17.39 9.82 1.30
C LYS A 37 -16.64 8.67 1.97
N VAL A 38 -17.03 7.44 1.66
CA VAL A 38 -16.35 6.25 2.20
C VAL A 38 -15.04 6.02 1.44
N ILE A 39 -13.96 5.86 2.19
CA ILE A 39 -12.63 5.50 1.68
C ILE A 39 -12.30 4.12 2.23
N ARG A 40 -12.53 3.07 1.43
CA ARG A 40 -12.08 1.71 1.79
C ARG A 40 -10.61 1.59 1.43
N VAL A 41 -9.81 1.16 2.41
CA VAL A 41 -8.38 0.90 2.27
C VAL A 41 -8.16 -0.59 2.44
N SER A 42 -7.51 -1.24 1.48
CA SER A 42 -7.06 -2.64 1.61
C SER A 42 -5.55 -2.71 1.75
N THR A 43 -5.07 -3.47 2.72
CA THR A 43 -3.65 -3.78 2.90
C THR A 43 -3.46 -5.25 3.26
N PRO A 44 -2.46 -5.95 2.67
CA PRO A 44 -2.11 -7.31 3.10
C PRO A 44 -1.43 -7.32 4.47
N GLY A 45 -0.93 -6.18 4.93
CA GLY A 45 -0.23 -6.04 6.20
C GLY A 45 -1.12 -6.16 7.43
N SER A 46 -0.50 -6.53 8.56
CA SER A 46 -1.14 -6.55 9.87
C SER A 46 -1.32 -5.13 10.43
N PRO A 47 -2.20 -4.92 11.43
CA PRO A 47 -2.33 -3.61 12.10
C PRO A 47 -1.03 -3.12 12.77
N ASP A 48 -0.10 -4.02 13.06
CA ASP A 48 1.15 -3.73 13.78
C ASP A 48 2.27 -3.24 12.85
N GLU A 49 2.15 -3.40 11.54
CA GLU A 49 3.10 -2.89 10.55
C GLU A 49 3.13 -1.37 10.49
N TRP A 50 4.29 -0.79 10.22
CA TRP A 50 4.43 0.67 10.17
C TRP A 50 3.60 1.30 9.07
N GLN A 51 3.46 0.67 7.91
CA GLN A 51 2.52 1.13 6.87
C GLN A 51 1.08 1.19 7.39
N SER A 52 0.65 0.17 8.13
CA SER A 52 -0.69 0.14 8.72
C SER A 52 -0.86 1.22 9.80
N LYS A 53 0.18 1.53 10.57
CA LYS A 53 0.20 2.67 11.51
C LYS A 53 0.15 4.00 10.77
N GLY A 54 0.83 4.12 9.63
CA GLY A 54 0.69 5.24 8.70
C GLY A 54 -0.76 5.41 8.23
N LEU A 55 -1.40 4.33 7.78
CA LEU A 55 -2.83 4.34 7.39
C LEU A 55 -3.75 4.76 8.55
N GLN A 56 -3.46 4.34 9.78
CA GLN A 56 -4.20 4.79 10.97
C GLN A 56 -4.03 6.29 11.21
N ALA A 57 -2.80 6.80 11.07
CA ALA A 57 -2.52 8.23 11.17
C ALA A 57 -3.23 9.02 10.06
N PHE A 58 -3.20 8.53 8.81
CA PHE A 58 -3.96 9.10 7.70
C PHE A 58 -5.46 9.23 8.03
N LYS A 59 -6.07 8.13 8.50
CA LYS A 59 -7.47 8.14 8.93
C LYS A 59 -7.74 9.22 9.96
N GLN A 60 -6.96 9.23 11.03
CA GLN A 60 -7.14 10.16 12.14
C GLN A 60 -7.02 11.62 11.69
N GLU A 61 -6.00 11.93 10.89
CA GLU A 61 -5.75 13.28 10.40
C GLU A 61 -6.83 13.75 9.42
N LEU A 62 -7.20 12.90 8.46
CA LEU A 62 -8.20 13.26 7.45
C LEU A 62 -9.59 13.46 8.08
N GLU A 63 -10.05 12.53 8.93
CA GLU A 63 -11.34 12.62 9.58
C GLU A 63 -11.43 13.79 10.57
N SER A 64 -10.28 14.17 11.18
CA SER A 64 -10.20 15.34 12.06
C SER A 64 -10.22 16.65 11.26
N ALA A 65 -9.42 16.75 10.18
CA ALA A 65 -9.29 17.97 9.39
C ALA A 65 -10.52 18.25 8.53
N ALA A 66 -11.18 17.21 8.02
CA ALA A 66 -12.36 17.29 7.14
C ALA A 66 -13.58 16.64 7.81
N SER A 67 -13.88 17.06 9.03
CA SER A 67 -14.90 16.46 9.90
C SER A 67 -16.23 16.21 9.17
N GLY A 68 -16.66 14.94 9.16
CA GLY A 68 -17.91 14.50 8.55
C GLY A 68 -17.90 14.44 7.02
N GLN A 69 -16.80 14.73 6.34
CA GLN A 69 -16.69 14.64 4.88
C GLN A 69 -16.20 13.25 4.42
N PHE A 70 -15.40 12.56 5.24
CA PHE A 70 -14.83 11.25 4.93
C PHE A 70 -15.11 10.25 6.04
N ASP A 71 -15.24 8.97 5.65
CA ASP A 71 -15.27 7.78 6.51
C ASP A 71 -14.20 6.79 5.99
N VAL A 72 -13.06 6.74 6.66
CA VAL A 72 -11.93 5.88 6.27
C VAL A 72 -12.05 4.52 6.95
N GLN A 73 -12.17 3.47 6.14
CA GLN A 73 -12.33 2.09 6.59
C GLN A 73 -11.12 1.27 6.17
N ILE A 74 -10.26 0.90 7.14
CA ILE A 74 -9.03 0.16 6.88
C ILE A 74 -9.26 -1.33 7.10
N HIS A 75 -8.98 -2.12 6.06
CA HIS A 75 -9.07 -3.58 6.05
C HIS A 75 -7.66 -4.18 5.97
N TYR A 76 -7.25 -4.81 7.07
CA TYR A 76 -5.93 -5.41 7.23
C TYR A 76 -5.90 -6.87 6.80
N ASN A 77 -4.69 -7.45 6.71
CA ASN A 77 -4.44 -8.89 6.46
C ASN A 77 -5.12 -9.40 5.18
N GLY A 78 -5.23 -8.59 4.15
CA GLY A 78 -5.86 -8.99 2.88
C GLY A 78 -7.35 -9.34 2.97
N THR A 79 -8.05 -8.93 4.05
CA THR A 79 -9.43 -9.37 4.31
C THR A 79 -10.46 -8.80 3.35
N LEU A 80 -10.19 -7.67 2.69
CA LEU A 80 -11.07 -7.11 1.67
C LEU A 80 -10.61 -7.52 0.26
N PHE A 81 -9.33 -7.32 -0.05
CA PHE A 81 -8.67 -7.77 -1.27
C PHE A 81 -7.30 -8.33 -0.90
N GLY A 82 -6.99 -9.53 -1.38
CA GLY A 82 -5.69 -10.17 -1.16
C GLY A 82 -4.57 -9.49 -1.96
N GLN A 83 -3.32 -9.70 -1.53
CA GLN A 83 -2.15 -9.09 -2.18
C GLN A 83 -2.10 -9.39 -3.68
N GLY A 84 -1.97 -8.33 -4.48
CA GLY A 84 -1.88 -8.39 -5.94
C GLY A 84 -3.21 -8.31 -6.67
N THR A 85 -4.36 -8.21 -5.96
CA THR A 85 -5.69 -8.06 -6.57
C THR A 85 -6.24 -6.63 -6.43
N GLU A 86 -5.55 -5.76 -5.71
CA GLU A 86 -6.03 -4.44 -5.31
C GLU A 86 -6.13 -3.48 -6.51
N ILE A 87 -5.15 -3.50 -7.44
CA ILE A 87 -5.18 -2.61 -8.61
C ILE A 87 -6.40 -2.90 -9.47
N GLU A 88 -6.71 -4.17 -9.71
CA GLU A 88 -7.91 -4.56 -10.46
C GLU A 88 -9.20 -4.14 -9.74
N ALA A 89 -9.24 -4.25 -8.41
CA ALA A 89 -10.38 -3.80 -7.61
C ALA A 89 -10.57 -2.27 -7.71
N MET A 90 -9.49 -1.49 -7.68
CA MET A 90 -9.52 -0.04 -7.86
C MET A 90 -9.99 0.36 -9.26
N GLN A 91 -9.52 -0.32 -10.31
CA GLN A 91 -9.93 -0.09 -11.69
C GLN A 91 -11.43 -0.34 -11.91
N ARG A 92 -11.99 -1.32 -11.20
CA ARG A 92 -13.44 -1.65 -11.22
C ARG A 92 -14.28 -0.76 -10.32
N GLY A 93 -13.68 0.14 -9.54
CA GLY A 93 -14.38 1.01 -8.58
C GLY A 93 -14.85 0.28 -7.32
N ASN A 94 -14.28 -0.89 -7.01
CA ASN A 94 -14.60 -1.68 -5.83
C ASN A 94 -13.72 -1.34 -4.61
N LEU A 95 -12.67 -0.55 -4.81
CA LEU A 95 -11.72 -0.14 -3.80
C LEU A 95 -11.26 1.29 -4.06
N GLU A 96 -11.19 2.12 -3.04
CA GLU A 96 -10.75 3.51 -3.14
C GLU A 96 -9.24 3.64 -2.99
N VAL A 97 -8.63 2.92 -2.03
CA VAL A 97 -7.21 3.06 -1.67
C VAL A 97 -6.54 1.69 -1.48
N ALA A 98 -5.32 1.58 -1.99
CA ALA A 98 -4.40 0.48 -1.68
C ALA A 98 -2.95 0.96 -1.56
N MET A 99 -2.15 0.16 -0.86
CA MET A 99 -0.69 0.28 -0.88
C MET A 99 -0.15 -0.59 -2.02
N THR A 100 0.22 0.03 -3.15
CA THR A 100 0.69 -0.71 -4.34
C THR A 100 2.21 -0.71 -4.44
N SER A 101 2.79 -1.73 -5.06
CA SER A 101 4.25 -1.80 -5.26
C SER A 101 4.66 -1.39 -6.68
N PRO A 102 5.90 -0.90 -6.89
CA PRO A 102 6.44 -0.68 -8.23
C PRO A 102 6.38 -1.94 -9.11
N GLN A 103 6.51 -3.13 -8.49
CA GLN A 103 6.48 -4.40 -9.19
C GLN A 103 5.09 -4.74 -9.73
N ASP A 104 4.02 -4.43 -8.98
CA ASP A 104 2.65 -4.65 -9.44
C ASP A 104 2.33 -3.69 -10.59
N ILE A 105 2.76 -2.43 -10.49
CA ILE A 105 2.62 -1.42 -11.55
C ILE A 105 3.41 -1.83 -12.80
N SER A 106 4.64 -2.37 -12.64
CA SER A 106 5.46 -2.79 -13.77
C SER A 106 4.86 -3.96 -14.57
N SER A 107 4.00 -4.75 -13.96
CA SER A 107 3.26 -5.80 -14.67
C SER A 107 2.26 -5.24 -15.68
N LEU A 108 1.80 -4.00 -15.47
CA LEU A 108 0.87 -3.27 -16.34
C LEU A 108 1.58 -2.24 -17.23
N ILE A 109 2.74 -1.72 -16.79
CA ILE A 109 3.60 -0.82 -17.56
C ILE A 109 5.01 -1.41 -17.60
N PRO A 110 5.35 -2.31 -18.55
CA PRO A 110 6.64 -3.01 -18.58
C PRO A 110 7.86 -2.08 -18.59
N ALA A 111 7.73 -0.89 -19.19
CA ALA A 111 8.76 0.14 -19.16
C ALA A 111 9.20 0.56 -17.74
N TYR A 112 8.32 0.38 -16.75
CA TYR A 112 8.59 0.72 -15.35
C TYR A 112 9.21 -0.41 -14.53
N SER A 113 9.51 -1.54 -15.17
CA SER A 113 10.31 -2.59 -14.54
C SER A 113 11.72 -2.13 -14.15
N ILE A 114 12.23 -1.04 -14.70
CA ILE A 114 13.47 -0.41 -14.27
C ILE A 114 13.45 -0.07 -12.77
N PHE A 115 12.32 0.42 -12.23
CA PHE A 115 12.16 0.78 -10.81
C PHE A 115 12.09 -0.44 -9.87
N THR A 116 12.04 -1.65 -10.43
CA THR A 116 11.97 -2.91 -9.67
C THR A 116 13.31 -3.65 -9.62
N THR A 117 14.36 -3.05 -10.19
CA THR A 117 15.68 -3.66 -10.26
C THR A 117 16.30 -3.74 -8.86
N GLY A 118 16.76 -4.91 -8.47
CA GLY A 118 17.50 -5.07 -7.21
C GLY A 118 18.78 -4.22 -7.20
N TYR A 119 19.14 -3.71 -6.02
CA TYR A 119 20.29 -2.81 -5.80
C TYR A 119 20.27 -1.51 -6.62
N MET A 120 19.08 -1.05 -7.04
CA MET A 120 18.93 0.19 -7.80
C MET A 120 19.19 1.43 -6.93
N TRP A 121 18.65 1.44 -5.73
CA TRP A 121 18.67 2.60 -4.85
C TRP A 121 19.94 2.62 -3.99
N ARG A 122 20.57 3.79 -3.84
CA ARG A 122 21.72 3.97 -2.96
C ARG A 122 21.31 3.94 -1.48
N ASP A 123 20.25 4.64 -1.17
CA ASP A 123 19.64 4.79 0.15
C ASP A 123 18.20 5.32 0.01
N ALA A 124 17.49 5.48 1.14
CA ALA A 124 16.13 6.00 1.16
C ALA A 124 16.02 7.43 0.62
N LYS A 125 17.03 8.29 0.85
CA LYS A 125 17.05 9.67 0.34
C LYS A 125 17.14 9.71 -1.19
N HIS A 126 17.91 8.79 -1.79
CA HIS A 126 17.97 8.65 -3.23
C HIS A 126 16.62 8.21 -3.81
N LEU A 127 15.97 7.24 -3.16
CA LEU A 127 14.63 6.79 -3.54
C LEU A 127 13.63 7.96 -3.50
N ASP A 128 13.58 8.69 -2.40
CA ASP A 128 12.73 9.88 -2.24
C ASP A 128 13.05 10.95 -3.31
N ALA A 129 14.33 11.26 -3.55
CA ALA A 129 14.72 12.25 -4.55
C ALA A 129 14.27 11.90 -5.98
N VAL A 130 14.18 10.61 -6.30
CA VAL A 130 13.64 10.14 -7.60
C VAL A 130 12.12 10.32 -7.65
N TYR A 131 11.40 9.86 -6.63
CA TYR A 131 9.93 9.87 -6.67
C TYR A 131 9.32 11.25 -6.36
N ASP A 132 9.99 12.10 -5.60
CA ASP A 132 9.56 13.48 -5.35
C ASP A 132 10.00 14.44 -6.49
N GLY A 133 10.92 13.99 -7.36
CA GLY A 133 11.46 14.75 -8.47
C GLY A 133 10.65 14.64 -9.78
N ASP A 134 11.27 15.07 -10.88
CA ASP A 134 10.62 15.06 -12.21
C ASP A 134 10.34 13.63 -12.72
N ILE A 135 11.19 12.65 -12.35
CA ILE A 135 10.95 11.24 -12.68
C ILE A 135 9.67 10.75 -12.02
N GLY A 136 9.46 11.10 -10.75
CA GLY A 136 8.25 10.73 -10.02
C GLY A 136 6.99 11.37 -10.61
N LYS A 137 7.06 12.63 -11.03
CA LYS A 137 5.92 13.28 -11.72
C LYS A 137 5.55 12.55 -13.01
N GLU A 138 6.55 12.23 -13.86
CA GLU A 138 6.35 11.43 -15.08
C GLU A 138 5.75 10.05 -14.76
N TYR A 139 6.22 9.45 -13.66
CA TYR A 139 5.73 8.16 -13.19
C TYR A 139 4.24 8.22 -12.81
N VAL A 140 3.86 9.18 -11.96
CA VAL A 140 2.47 9.37 -11.50
C VAL A 140 1.53 9.64 -12.66
N GLU A 141 1.90 10.56 -13.59
CA GLU A 141 1.10 10.89 -14.77
C GLU A 141 0.87 9.64 -15.65
N ARG A 142 1.91 8.86 -15.89
CA ARG A 142 1.83 7.66 -16.72
C ARG A 142 0.98 6.58 -16.07
N VAL A 143 1.17 6.34 -14.77
CA VAL A 143 0.38 5.37 -14.00
C VAL A 143 -1.09 5.75 -13.99
N SER A 144 -1.39 7.02 -13.76
CA SER A 144 -2.77 7.52 -13.76
C SER A 144 -3.42 7.32 -15.13
N LYS A 145 -2.70 7.65 -16.21
CA LYS A 145 -3.22 7.55 -17.58
C LYS A 145 -3.42 6.11 -18.04
N ASP A 146 -2.44 5.25 -17.80
CA ASP A 146 -2.39 3.92 -18.43
C ASP A 146 -3.06 2.84 -17.57
N ILE A 147 -3.06 3.01 -16.23
CA ILE A 147 -3.60 2.02 -15.29
C ILE A 147 -4.93 2.49 -14.67
N GLY A 148 -5.17 3.80 -14.58
CA GLY A 148 -6.38 4.34 -13.96
C GLY A 148 -6.33 4.40 -12.43
N ILE A 149 -5.14 4.52 -11.87
CA ILE A 149 -4.90 4.75 -10.45
C ILE A 149 -4.04 5.99 -10.24
N HIS A 150 -4.27 6.73 -9.16
CA HIS A 150 -3.55 7.94 -8.81
C HIS A 150 -2.60 7.69 -7.65
N VAL A 151 -1.31 7.81 -7.89
CA VAL A 151 -0.28 7.72 -6.85
C VAL A 151 -0.18 9.07 -6.15
N VAL A 152 -0.50 9.12 -4.87
CA VAL A 152 -0.37 10.34 -4.05
C VAL A 152 1.07 10.52 -3.61
N ARG A 153 1.71 9.44 -3.13
CA ARG A 153 3.07 9.50 -2.60
C ARG A 153 3.75 8.14 -2.57
N SER A 154 5.09 8.16 -2.58
CA SER A 154 5.94 7.01 -2.28
C SER A 154 6.26 6.98 -0.79
N GLU A 155 6.11 5.84 -0.15
CA GLU A 155 6.46 5.58 1.24
C GLU A 155 7.58 4.55 1.32
N TYR A 156 8.57 4.79 2.16
CA TYR A 156 9.66 3.84 2.40
C TYR A 156 9.12 2.59 3.10
N GLN A 157 9.49 1.41 2.63
CA GLN A 157 9.08 0.13 3.23
C GLN A 157 10.24 -0.56 3.96
N GLY A 158 11.48 -0.18 3.66
CA GLY A 158 12.67 -0.76 4.26
C GLY A 158 13.56 -1.52 3.29
N THR A 159 14.71 -1.96 3.80
CA THR A 159 15.65 -2.80 3.07
C THR A 159 15.27 -4.26 3.18
N ARG A 160 15.14 -4.92 2.03
CA ARG A 160 14.71 -6.32 1.94
C ARG A 160 15.87 -7.29 2.09
N HIS A 161 15.62 -8.34 2.85
CA HIS A 161 16.57 -9.41 3.16
C HIS A 161 15.91 -10.77 2.97
N VAL A 162 16.73 -11.82 2.82
CA VAL A 162 16.23 -13.20 2.77
C VAL A 162 16.04 -13.73 4.19
N ILE A 163 14.92 -14.39 4.42
CA ILE A 163 14.54 -15.01 5.70
C ILE A 163 14.26 -16.48 5.43
N LEU A 164 14.98 -17.37 6.12
CA LEU A 164 14.95 -18.81 5.88
C LEU A 164 14.30 -19.56 7.04
N ARG A 165 13.46 -20.53 6.69
CA ARG A 165 12.83 -21.46 7.64
C ARG A 165 13.84 -22.31 8.39
N GLN A 166 14.91 -22.72 7.73
CA GLN A 166 16.00 -23.51 8.30
C GLN A 166 17.34 -22.81 8.06
N GLU A 167 18.31 -23.07 8.91
CA GLU A 167 19.65 -22.55 8.69
C GLU A 167 20.29 -23.16 7.44
N ARG A 168 21.02 -22.33 6.69
CA ARG A 168 21.79 -22.71 5.52
C ARG A 168 23.04 -21.83 5.41
N ASP A 169 24.16 -22.40 4.99
CA ASP A 169 25.38 -21.63 4.72
C ASP A 169 25.23 -20.90 3.38
N VAL A 170 24.61 -19.70 3.43
CA VAL A 170 24.41 -18.84 2.25
C VAL A 170 25.48 -17.78 2.25
N LYS A 171 26.43 -17.89 1.33
CA LYS A 171 27.51 -16.92 1.09
C LYS A 171 27.33 -16.20 -0.24
N THR A 172 26.86 -16.88 -1.27
CA THR A 172 26.71 -16.38 -2.63
C THR A 172 25.33 -16.77 -3.20
N PRO A 173 24.91 -16.18 -4.33
CA PRO A 173 23.66 -16.60 -4.99
C PRO A 173 23.60 -18.10 -5.33
N ALA A 174 24.75 -18.74 -5.58
CA ALA A 174 24.79 -20.17 -5.90
C ALA A 174 24.28 -21.04 -4.74
N ASP A 175 24.46 -20.56 -3.50
CA ASP A 175 24.04 -21.27 -2.29
C ASP A 175 22.49 -21.22 -2.10
N MET A 176 21.80 -20.32 -2.82
CA MET A 176 20.35 -20.23 -2.83
C MET A 176 19.68 -21.29 -3.72
N LYS A 177 20.45 -22.01 -4.53
CA LYS A 177 19.93 -23.00 -5.49
C LYS A 177 19.07 -24.05 -4.80
N GLY A 178 17.86 -24.25 -5.36
CA GLY A 178 16.88 -25.24 -4.90
C GLY A 178 15.99 -24.76 -3.75
N LEU A 179 16.28 -23.61 -3.12
CA LEU A 179 15.37 -23.03 -2.13
C LEU A 179 14.09 -22.54 -2.80
N LYS A 180 12.94 -22.95 -2.28
CA LYS A 180 11.64 -22.38 -2.62
C LYS A 180 11.49 -21.05 -1.87
N LEU A 181 11.91 -19.97 -2.53
CA LEU A 181 11.83 -18.63 -1.96
C LEU A 181 10.48 -18.00 -2.33
N ARG A 182 9.64 -17.76 -1.35
CA ARG A 182 8.38 -17.07 -1.59
C ARG A 182 8.66 -15.64 -2.08
N MET A 183 7.96 -15.30 -3.13
CA MET A 183 7.89 -13.94 -3.68
C MET A 183 6.43 -13.55 -3.88
N PRO A 184 6.07 -12.25 -3.87
CA PRO A 184 4.77 -11.80 -4.35
C PRO A 184 4.50 -12.24 -5.80
N GLY A 185 3.24 -12.22 -6.24
CA GLY A 185 2.79 -12.89 -7.45
C GLY A 185 3.24 -12.30 -8.79
N SER A 186 3.67 -11.01 -8.84
CA SER A 186 3.99 -10.37 -10.13
C SER A 186 5.25 -10.94 -10.79
N GLU A 187 5.33 -10.82 -12.11
CA GLU A 187 6.44 -11.39 -12.89
C GLU A 187 7.80 -10.80 -12.50
N THR A 188 7.87 -9.51 -12.20
CA THR A 188 9.12 -8.86 -11.79
C THR A 188 9.56 -9.30 -10.39
N TRP A 189 8.62 -9.59 -9.47
CA TRP A 189 8.94 -10.22 -8.19
C TRP A 189 9.51 -11.63 -8.38
N GLN A 190 8.87 -12.46 -9.22
CA GLN A 190 9.36 -13.80 -9.52
C GLN A 190 10.74 -13.75 -10.17
N PHE A 191 10.97 -12.79 -11.07
CA PHE A 191 12.26 -12.59 -11.69
C PHE A 191 13.35 -12.24 -10.67
N LEU A 192 13.07 -11.34 -9.71
CA LEU A 192 14.02 -10.99 -8.66
C LEU A 192 14.41 -12.21 -7.81
N GLY A 193 13.44 -13.03 -7.38
CA GLY A 193 13.72 -14.25 -6.62
C GLY A 193 14.63 -15.23 -7.36
N ASN A 194 14.38 -15.40 -8.67
CA ASN A 194 15.24 -16.22 -9.54
C ASN A 194 16.61 -15.55 -9.76
N ALA A 195 16.67 -14.21 -9.79
CA ALA A 195 17.93 -13.48 -9.91
C ALA A 195 18.80 -13.63 -8.65
N LEU A 196 18.18 -13.74 -7.47
CA LEU A 196 18.87 -14.07 -6.22
C LEU A 196 19.41 -15.51 -6.18
N GLY A 197 19.11 -16.36 -7.15
CA GLY A 197 19.57 -17.74 -7.24
C GLY A 197 18.64 -18.80 -6.68
N ALA A 198 17.48 -18.41 -6.16
CA ALA A 198 16.46 -19.29 -5.60
C ALA A 198 15.44 -19.75 -6.66
N ASN A 199 14.54 -20.65 -6.27
CA ASN A 199 13.34 -20.96 -7.02
C ASN A 199 12.20 -20.07 -6.50
N ALA A 200 11.90 -18.99 -7.22
CA ALA A 200 10.83 -18.09 -6.85
C ALA A 200 9.47 -18.82 -6.85
N THR A 201 8.72 -18.67 -5.77
CA THR A 201 7.43 -19.34 -5.55
C THR A 201 6.36 -18.28 -5.25
N PRO A 202 5.39 -18.03 -6.15
CA PRO A 202 4.39 -17.00 -5.95
C PRO A 202 3.43 -17.39 -4.82
N LEU A 203 3.19 -16.45 -3.89
CA LEU A 203 2.25 -16.64 -2.79
C LEU A 203 1.85 -15.26 -2.23
N ALA A 204 0.58 -15.07 -1.88
CA ALA A 204 0.11 -13.85 -1.24
C ALA A 204 0.71 -13.70 0.16
N PHE A 205 0.85 -12.45 0.65
CA PHE A 205 1.56 -12.17 1.90
C PHE A 205 0.86 -12.78 3.11
N GLU A 206 -0.44 -12.74 3.16
CA GLU A 206 -1.28 -13.29 4.22
C GLU A 206 -1.15 -14.81 4.39
N GLU A 207 -0.65 -15.52 3.38
CA GLU A 207 -0.46 -16.98 3.41
C GLU A 207 0.95 -17.39 3.86
N VAL A 208 1.90 -16.43 3.94
CA VAL A 208 3.34 -16.71 4.11
C VAL A 208 3.64 -17.38 5.46
N TYR A 209 3.04 -16.90 6.55
CA TYR A 209 3.30 -17.46 7.88
C TYR A 209 2.98 -18.96 7.92
N LEU A 210 1.82 -19.35 7.42
CA LEU A 210 1.40 -20.75 7.38
C LEU A 210 2.30 -21.58 6.44
N ALA A 211 2.67 -21.03 5.28
CA ALA A 211 3.54 -21.72 4.33
C ALA A 211 4.96 -21.94 4.90
N MET A 212 5.50 -20.99 5.66
CA MET A 212 6.75 -21.14 6.41
C MET A 212 6.60 -22.20 7.51
N GLN A 213 5.54 -22.14 8.30
CA GLN A 213 5.29 -23.08 9.39
C GLN A 213 5.19 -24.52 8.89
N THR A 214 4.46 -24.76 7.83
CA THR A 214 4.25 -26.10 7.23
C THR A 214 5.42 -26.59 6.39
N GLY A 215 6.35 -25.69 5.98
CA GLY A 215 7.46 -26.02 5.07
C GLY A 215 7.05 -26.14 3.61
N THR A 216 5.93 -25.54 3.22
CA THR A 216 5.53 -25.40 1.81
C THR A 216 6.55 -24.56 1.03
N ILE A 217 7.15 -23.56 1.70
CA ILE A 217 8.27 -22.74 1.23
C ILE A 217 9.45 -22.89 2.18
N ASP A 218 10.67 -22.67 1.67
CA ASP A 218 11.91 -22.75 2.44
C ASP A 218 12.32 -21.38 3.01
N GLY A 219 11.77 -20.30 2.50
CA GLY A 219 12.03 -18.95 2.93
C GLY A 219 11.18 -17.93 2.19
N LEU A 220 11.34 -16.69 2.61
CA LEU A 220 10.78 -15.49 1.97
C LEU A 220 11.84 -14.41 1.92
N GLU A 221 11.54 -13.30 1.27
CA GLU A 221 12.29 -12.07 1.39
C GLU A 221 11.36 -10.94 1.82
N ASN A 222 11.84 -10.06 2.69
CA ASN A 222 11.04 -8.94 3.19
C ASN A 222 11.92 -7.91 3.89
N PRO A 223 11.46 -6.66 4.08
CA PRO A 223 12.03 -5.77 5.07
C PRO A 223 11.90 -6.38 6.47
N LEU A 224 12.93 -6.20 7.30
CA LEU A 224 12.90 -6.78 8.64
C LEU A 224 11.83 -6.17 9.56
N PRO A 225 11.47 -4.87 9.46
CA PRO A 225 10.35 -4.32 10.22
C PRO A 225 9.02 -5.02 9.94
N ASP A 226 8.71 -5.29 8.65
CA ASP A 226 7.49 -6.01 8.28
C ASP A 226 7.55 -7.47 8.75
N ALA A 227 8.73 -8.10 8.64
CA ALA A 227 8.94 -9.47 9.11
C ALA A 227 8.79 -9.60 10.64
N GLU A 228 9.17 -8.57 11.39
CA GLU A 228 8.95 -8.46 12.83
C GLU A 228 7.45 -8.37 13.15
N ALA A 229 6.74 -7.45 12.52
CA ALA A 229 5.32 -7.23 12.72
C ALA A 229 4.47 -8.46 12.32
N ALA A 230 4.85 -9.15 11.23
CA ALA A 230 4.23 -10.40 10.78
C ALA A 230 4.68 -11.64 11.58
N LYS A 231 5.55 -11.46 12.60
CA LYS A 231 6.05 -12.52 13.49
C LYS A 231 6.78 -13.66 12.78
N PHE A 232 7.42 -13.38 11.64
CA PHE A 232 8.14 -14.42 10.89
C PHE A 232 9.33 -14.99 11.67
N TYR A 233 9.81 -14.32 12.73
CA TYR A 233 10.80 -14.87 13.65
C TYR A 233 10.34 -16.16 14.35
N GLU A 234 9.04 -16.40 14.49
CA GLU A 234 8.51 -17.63 15.11
C GLU A 234 8.66 -18.85 14.19
N VAL A 235 8.66 -18.64 12.89
CA VAL A 235 8.68 -19.70 11.85
C VAL A 235 9.95 -19.70 11.01
N SER A 236 10.97 -18.92 11.40
CA SER A 236 12.28 -18.85 10.74
C SER A 236 13.42 -19.19 11.69
N LYS A 237 14.56 -19.58 11.11
CA LYS A 237 15.80 -19.87 11.85
C LYS A 237 16.97 -18.99 11.43
N GLN A 238 16.87 -18.31 10.30
CA GLN A 238 17.95 -17.48 9.79
C GLN A 238 17.44 -16.28 9.00
N VAL A 239 18.10 -15.13 9.21
CA VAL A 239 18.08 -13.97 8.33
C VAL A 239 19.44 -13.91 7.61
N VAL A 240 19.41 -13.76 6.29
CA VAL A 240 20.58 -13.51 5.45
C VAL A 240 20.49 -12.07 4.95
N LEU A 241 21.38 -11.20 5.44
CA LEU A 241 21.38 -9.76 5.15
C LEU A 241 21.85 -9.47 3.72
N THR A 242 21.07 -9.87 2.75
CA THR A 242 21.37 -9.66 1.32
C THR A 242 21.27 -8.20 0.91
N GLY A 243 20.38 -7.40 1.53
CA GLY A 243 20.17 -6.01 1.18
C GLY A 243 19.82 -5.80 -0.29
N HIS A 244 19.14 -6.76 -0.89
CA HIS A 244 19.00 -6.86 -2.35
C HIS A 244 18.04 -5.80 -2.94
N MET A 245 17.27 -5.13 -2.11
CA MET A 245 16.37 -4.06 -2.54
C MET A 245 16.04 -3.13 -1.37
N LEU A 246 16.20 -1.82 -1.57
CA LEU A 246 15.40 -0.85 -0.83
C LEU A 246 14.03 -0.80 -1.48
N SER A 247 12.99 -1.01 -0.72
CA SER A 247 11.64 -1.05 -1.25
C SER A 247 10.80 0.14 -0.78
N ASN A 248 9.86 0.48 -1.60
CA ASN A 248 8.81 1.43 -1.32
C ASN A 248 7.46 0.86 -1.73
N THR A 249 6.42 1.42 -1.18
CA THR A 249 5.05 1.27 -1.65
C THR A 249 4.50 2.63 -2.02
N PHE A 250 3.41 2.65 -2.75
CA PHE A 250 2.72 3.87 -3.12
C PHE A 250 1.36 3.92 -2.43
N PHE A 251 1.09 5.03 -1.78
CA PHE A 251 -0.26 5.36 -1.34
C PHE A 251 -1.07 5.74 -2.58
N THR A 252 -2.02 4.91 -2.96
CA THR A 252 -2.65 4.96 -4.28
C THR A 252 -4.17 5.00 -4.18
N PHE A 253 -4.79 5.94 -4.90
CA PHE A 253 -6.25 6.02 -5.06
C PHE A 253 -6.71 5.46 -6.40
N SER A 254 -7.92 4.95 -6.48
CA SER A 254 -8.60 4.75 -7.76
C SER A 254 -8.85 6.09 -8.44
N ASN A 255 -8.61 6.20 -9.75
CA ASN A 255 -8.89 7.43 -10.50
C ASN A 255 -10.37 7.81 -10.44
N GLY A 256 -11.27 6.81 -10.40
CA GLY A 256 -12.70 7.07 -10.29
C GLY A 256 -13.07 7.86 -9.04
N PHE A 257 -12.48 7.50 -7.89
CA PHE A 257 -12.67 8.23 -6.65
C PHE A 257 -11.94 9.57 -6.65
N TRP A 258 -10.63 9.56 -7.00
CA TRP A 258 -9.77 10.76 -6.98
C TRP A 258 -10.31 11.91 -7.84
N ASN A 259 -10.77 11.61 -9.05
CA ASN A 259 -11.31 12.61 -9.97
C ASN A 259 -12.67 13.18 -9.52
N GLY A 260 -13.39 12.49 -8.64
CA GLY A 260 -14.64 12.96 -8.03
C GLY A 260 -14.44 13.87 -6.82
N LEU A 261 -13.17 14.12 -6.40
CA LEU A 261 -12.85 15.00 -5.28
C LEU A 261 -12.69 16.44 -5.74
N SER A 262 -13.10 17.38 -4.89
CA SER A 262 -12.77 18.80 -5.04
C SER A 262 -11.27 19.04 -4.76
N ASP A 263 -10.75 20.21 -5.17
CA ASP A 263 -9.35 20.57 -4.91
C ASP A 263 -9.05 20.69 -3.41
N ASP A 264 -10.01 21.13 -2.59
CA ASP A 264 -9.82 21.21 -1.15
C ASP A 264 -9.82 19.82 -0.48
N GLU A 265 -10.65 18.88 -0.98
CA GLU A 265 -10.62 17.48 -0.54
C GLU A 265 -9.29 16.80 -0.89
N LYS A 266 -8.76 17.04 -2.10
CA LYS A 266 -7.44 16.52 -2.50
C LYS A 266 -6.33 17.06 -1.61
N LYS A 267 -6.32 18.37 -1.35
CA LYS A 267 -5.35 18.98 -0.43
C LYS A 267 -5.43 18.40 0.98
N ALA A 268 -6.65 18.15 1.49
CA ALA A 268 -6.83 17.53 2.80
C ALA A 268 -6.26 16.11 2.84
N ILE A 269 -6.49 15.31 1.80
CA ILE A 269 -5.93 13.97 1.64
C ILE A 269 -4.40 14.01 1.54
N GLU A 270 -3.83 14.88 0.70
CA GLU A 270 -2.38 15.02 0.54
C GLU A 270 -1.69 15.47 1.85
N ALA A 271 -2.35 16.35 2.62
CA ALA A 271 -1.83 16.79 3.91
C ALA A 271 -1.89 15.67 4.98
N ALA A 272 -2.98 14.90 5.00
CA ALA A 272 -3.11 13.77 5.91
C ALA A 272 -2.12 12.66 5.59
N GLU A 273 -1.90 12.38 4.29
CA GLU A 273 -0.95 11.38 3.82
C GLU A 273 0.50 11.81 4.12
N ALA A 274 0.84 13.10 3.97
CA ALA A 274 2.16 13.58 4.32
C ALA A 274 2.53 13.31 5.80
N LYS A 275 1.56 13.38 6.72
CA LYS A 275 1.76 13.00 8.13
C LYS A 275 1.85 11.48 8.30
N ALA A 276 1.06 10.73 7.54
CA ALA A 276 1.11 9.27 7.53
C ALA A 276 2.48 8.76 7.11
N LYS A 277 3.06 9.34 6.03
CA LYS A 277 4.42 9.03 5.58
C LYS A 277 5.46 9.24 6.68
N VAL A 278 5.38 10.34 7.44
CA VAL A 278 6.32 10.58 8.55
C VAL A 278 6.24 9.47 9.59
N VAL A 279 5.03 9.07 10.00
CA VAL A 279 4.82 7.96 10.96
C VAL A 279 5.41 6.65 10.43
N ASN A 280 5.15 6.35 9.16
CA ASN A 280 5.68 5.15 8.51
C ASN A 280 7.20 5.17 8.44
N ASP A 281 7.79 6.20 7.82
CA ASP A 281 9.21 6.24 7.47
C ASP A 281 10.11 6.32 8.72
N GLU A 282 9.72 7.10 9.74
CA GLU A 282 10.42 7.16 11.03
C GLU A 282 10.35 5.82 11.75
N GLY A 283 9.18 5.18 11.75
CA GLY A 283 8.97 3.88 12.37
C GLY A 283 9.78 2.77 11.70
N ILE A 284 9.77 2.70 10.39
CA ILE A 284 10.57 1.77 9.59
C ILE A 284 12.05 1.98 9.87
N THR A 285 12.56 3.22 9.76
CA THR A 285 13.98 3.53 9.94
C THR A 285 14.47 3.13 11.34
N LYS A 286 13.68 3.44 12.38
CA LYS A 286 14.02 3.05 13.75
C LYS A 286 14.06 1.53 13.91
N THR A 287 13.02 0.83 13.45
CA THR A 287 12.93 -0.63 13.58
C THR A 287 14.01 -1.35 12.78
N GLU A 288 14.36 -0.85 11.59
CA GLU A 288 15.50 -1.37 10.80
C GLU A 288 16.82 -1.30 11.57
N GLY A 289 17.06 -0.20 12.29
CA GLY A 289 18.26 -0.04 13.11
C GLY A 289 18.39 -1.10 14.21
N ASP A 290 17.27 -1.51 14.78
CA ASP A 290 17.20 -2.47 15.89
C ASP A 290 17.02 -3.93 15.42
N ALA A 291 16.68 -4.15 14.14
CA ALA A 291 16.19 -5.43 13.63
C ALA A 291 17.15 -6.61 13.85
N ARG A 292 18.47 -6.41 13.64
CA ARG A 292 19.45 -7.48 13.87
C ARG A 292 19.36 -8.00 15.30
N ALA A 293 19.46 -7.09 16.29
CA ALA A 293 19.42 -7.45 17.71
C ALA A 293 18.08 -8.08 18.09
N PHE A 294 16.97 -7.60 17.51
CA PHE A 294 15.66 -8.17 17.72
C PHE A 294 15.59 -9.64 17.26
N PHE A 295 15.95 -9.94 16.01
CA PHE A 295 15.91 -11.32 15.48
C PHE A 295 16.85 -12.24 16.23
N GLU A 296 18.07 -11.81 16.56
CA GLU A 296 19.02 -12.58 17.39
C GLU A 296 18.43 -12.87 18.79
N SER A 297 17.73 -11.92 19.41
CA SER A 297 17.06 -12.11 20.70
C SER A 297 15.92 -13.16 20.64
N LYS A 298 15.34 -13.39 19.46
CA LYS A 298 14.33 -14.42 19.22
C LYS A 298 14.93 -15.78 18.84
N GLY A 299 16.27 -15.92 18.88
CA GLY A 299 16.97 -17.14 18.53
C GLY A 299 17.08 -17.38 17.01
N VAL A 300 16.91 -16.33 16.21
CA VAL A 300 17.09 -16.38 14.76
C VAL A 300 18.52 -15.95 14.44
N LYS A 301 19.28 -16.79 13.74
CA LYS A 301 20.65 -16.48 13.32
C LYS A 301 20.65 -15.40 12.27
N VAL A 302 21.49 -14.38 12.45
CA VAL A 302 21.63 -13.30 11.45
C VAL A 302 23.02 -13.38 10.82
N THR A 303 23.05 -13.53 9.50
CA THR A 303 24.30 -13.71 8.72
C THR A 303 24.40 -12.66 7.62
N THR A 304 25.63 -12.31 7.25
CA THR A 304 25.92 -11.40 6.13
C THR A 304 26.63 -12.20 5.03
N PRO A 305 26.03 -12.30 3.83
CA PRO A 305 26.64 -12.99 2.68
C PRO A 305 27.64 -12.07 1.95
N ASP A 306 28.23 -12.56 0.87
CA ASP A 306 28.90 -11.70 -0.10
C ASP A 306 27.87 -10.88 -0.89
N VAL A 307 27.55 -9.71 -0.34
CA VAL A 307 26.59 -8.78 -0.94
C VAL A 307 27.02 -8.32 -2.33
N ALA A 308 28.33 -8.22 -2.58
CA ALA A 308 28.84 -7.82 -3.90
C ALA A 308 28.51 -8.88 -4.96
N ALA A 309 28.69 -10.17 -4.65
CA ALA A 309 28.31 -11.26 -5.55
C ALA A 309 26.80 -11.29 -5.84
N PHE A 310 25.95 -11.03 -4.82
CA PHE A 310 24.51 -10.91 -5.03
C PHE A 310 24.16 -9.72 -5.93
N ARG A 311 24.76 -8.55 -5.68
CA ARG A 311 24.55 -7.35 -6.49
C ARG A 311 24.94 -7.57 -7.94
N GLU A 312 26.13 -8.09 -8.18
CA GLU A 312 26.63 -8.35 -9.53
C GLU A 312 25.69 -9.29 -10.31
N GLN A 313 25.30 -10.41 -9.70
CA GLN A 313 24.40 -11.36 -10.35
C GLN A 313 23.03 -10.77 -10.63
N VAL A 314 22.42 -10.10 -9.65
CA VAL A 314 21.07 -9.55 -9.78
C VAL A 314 21.04 -8.45 -10.84
N GLN A 315 21.96 -7.49 -10.78
CA GLN A 315 22.03 -6.40 -11.76
C GLN A 315 22.30 -6.92 -13.17
N LYS A 316 23.26 -7.86 -13.32
CA LYS A 316 23.55 -8.50 -14.62
C LYS A 316 22.28 -9.15 -15.20
N LYS A 317 21.58 -9.95 -14.41
CA LYS A 317 20.36 -10.63 -14.86
C LYS A 317 19.27 -9.65 -15.28
N PHE A 318 19.06 -8.54 -14.56
CA PHE A 318 18.11 -7.52 -14.96
C PHE A 318 18.48 -6.85 -16.27
N ILE A 319 19.76 -6.46 -16.45
CA ILE A 319 20.26 -5.82 -17.70
C ILE A 319 20.13 -6.76 -18.90
N GLU A 320 20.36 -8.05 -18.72
CA GLU A 320 20.27 -9.07 -19.77
C GLU A 320 18.84 -9.59 -19.98
N SER A 321 17.86 -9.13 -19.19
CA SER A 321 16.49 -9.62 -19.23
C SER A 321 15.65 -8.96 -20.33
N LYS A 322 14.52 -9.58 -20.64
CA LYS A 322 13.49 -8.98 -21.49
C LYS A 322 12.98 -7.62 -20.96
N PHE A 323 13.03 -7.40 -19.65
CA PHE A 323 12.55 -6.15 -19.03
C PHE A 323 13.39 -4.96 -19.45
N ALA A 324 14.71 -5.11 -19.58
CA ALA A 324 15.59 -4.01 -19.97
C ALA A 324 15.33 -3.50 -21.38
N ALA A 325 14.74 -4.30 -22.25
CA ALA A 325 14.37 -3.90 -23.61
C ALA A 325 13.29 -2.81 -23.61
N ASP A 326 12.42 -2.79 -22.60
CA ASP A 326 11.31 -1.85 -22.48
C ASP A 326 11.68 -0.58 -21.69
N TRP A 327 12.88 -0.52 -21.10
CA TRP A 327 13.28 0.62 -20.27
C TRP A 327 13.38 1.91 -21.10
N PRO A 328 12.86 3.02 -20.59
CA PRO A 328 12.99 4.30 -21.28
C PRO A 328 14.46 4.67 -21.44
N LYS A 329 14.85 5.06 -22.65
CA LYS A 329 16.23 5.40 -22.98
C LYS A 329 16.75 6.52 -22.08
N GLY A 330 17.89 6.28 -21.45
CA GLY A 330 18.54 7.23 -20.54
C GLY A 330 17.89 7.32 -19.14
N MET A 331 16.84 6.54 -18.84
CA MET A 331 16.18 6.58 -17.52
C MET A 331 17.12 6.14 -16.40
N LEU A 332 17.94 5.11 -16.61
CA LEU A 332 18.91 4.65 -15.63
C LEU A 332 19.91 5.76 -15.24
N ASP A 333 20.38 6.53 -16.23
CA ASP A 333 21.30 7.65 -15.98
C ASP A 333 20.61 8.78 -15.21
N ARG A 334 19.32 9.06 -15.51
CA ARG A 334 18.51 10.04 -14.78
C ARG A 334 18.33 9.62 -13.32
N ILE A 335 17.98 8.35 -13.08
CA ILE A 335 17.84 7.78 -11.74
C ILE A 335 19.16 7.93 -10.97
N ASN A 336 20.29 7.52 -11.56
CA ASN A 336 21.59 7.57 -10.91
C ASN A 336 22.03 9.00 -10.55
N LYS A 337 21.60 10.02 -11.30
CA LYS A 337 21.92 11.42 -11.05
C LYS A 337 20.98 12.10 -10.05
N ALA A 338 19.82 11.52 -9.78
CA ALA A 338 18.88 12.11 -8.84
C ALA A 338 19.47 12.16 -7.42
N GLY A 339 19.27 13.26 -6.71
CA GLY A 339 19.76 13.45 -5.33
C GLY A 339 21.29 13.36 -5.17
N ALA A 340 22.05 13.63 -6.23
CA ALA A 340 23.53 13.66 -6.19
C ALA A 340 24.04 15.06 -5.78
#